data_ad73140b0d4e38844014adbbf56ec4b9
#
_entry.id   ad73140b0d4e38844014adbbf56ec4b9
#
_cell.length_a   1.000
_cell.length_b   1.000
_cell.length_c   1.000
_cell.angle_alpha   90.00
_cell.angle_beta   90.00
_cell.angle_gamma   90.00
#
_symmetry.space_group_name_H-M   'P 1'
#
loop_
_entity.id
_entity.type
_entity.pdbx_description
1 polymer ?
#
loop_
_entity_poly.entity_id
_entity_poly.type
_entity_poly.pdbx_seq_one_letter_code
_entity_poly.pdbx_strand_id
1 'polypeptide(L)'
;VEPVAYRREIALQMGADAVIDPRQADPVAEILRETGRRGVDLAVDCASQDDTVNQSMYVACPGGRVVITGVPQERRLTNFDFHHMRRKELYFASVRRSNHKGHAALELLKEQSAKFTPMLTHRMPMSRIQGAFEMLMRFEDGACKVVIEPEQND
;
A
#
# COMPACT_ATOMS: atom_id res chain seq x y z
N VAL A 1 -1.51 6.56 -3.55
CA VAL A 1 -1.29 6.35 -4.98
C VAL A 1 -1.66 4.91 -5.31
N GLU A 2 -2.60 4.68 -6.23
CA GLU A 2 -3.09 3.35 -6.58
C GLU A 2 -3.65 3.36 -8.01
N PRO A 3 -3.14 2.50 -8.92
CA PRO A 3 -3.63 2.47 -10.30
C PRO A 3 -5.03 1.86 -10.46
N VAL A 4 -5.46 0.98 -9.55
CA VAL A 4 -6.74 0.26 -9.66
C VAL A 4 -7.88 1.09 -9.08
N ALA A 5 -8.90 1.40 -9.89
CA ALA A 5 -9.97 2.32 -9.53
C ALA A 5 -10.73 1.93 -8.26
N TYR A 6 -11.24 0.69 -8.18
CA TYR A 6 -12.00 0.26 -7.00
C TYR A 6 -11.16 0.24 -5.71
N ARG A 7 -9.83 0.05 -5.80
CA ARG A 7 -8.94 0.13 -4.62
C ARG A 7 -8.78 1.57 -4.14
N ARG A 8 -8.78 2.54 -5.05
CA ARG A 8 -8.83 3.95 -4.66
C ARG A 8 -10.13 4.28 -3.91
N GLU A 9 -11.26 3.75 -4.36
CA GLU A 9 -12.55 3.91 -3.68
C GLU A 9 -12.52 3.31 -2.27
N ILE A 10 -11.98 2.09 -2.12
CA ILE A 10 -11.78 1.46 -0.80
C ILE A 10 -10.88 2.33 0.08
N ALA A 11 -9.80 2.88 -0.46
CA ALA A 11 -8.90 3.75 0.31
C ALA A 11 -9.62 4.98 0.86
N LEU A 12 -10.48 5.62 0.07
CA LEU A 12 -11.32 6.74 0.54
C LEU A 12 -12.31 6.30 1.63
N GLN A 13 -12.96 5.15 1.47
CA GLN A 13 -13.85 4.58 2.49
C GLN A 13 -13.11 4.25 3.79
N MET A 14 -11.84 3.89 3.71
CA MET A 14 -10.98 3.64 4.87
C MET A 14 -10.41 4.92 5.48
N GLY A 15 -10.70 6.08 4.93
CA GLY A 15 -10.36 7.39 5.47
C GLY A 15 -9.10 8.03 4.89
N ALA A 16 -8.73 7.68 3.65
CA ALA A 16 -7.73 8.46 2.93
C ALA A 16 -8.33 9.83 2.54
N ASP A 17 -7.59 10.90 2.74
CA ASP A 17 -8.00 12.27 2.39
C ASP A 17 -7.99 12.50 0.88
N ALA A 18 -7.07 11.85 0.16
CA ALA A 18 -6.94 11.92 -1.28
C ALA A 18 -6.41 10.62 -1.88
N VAL A 19 -6.71 10.39 -3.15
CA VAL A 19 -6.19 9.27 -3.94
C VAL A 19 -5.68 9.78 -5.28
N ILE A 20 -4.62 9.15 -5.79
CA ILE A 20 -3.99 9.54 -7.07
C ILE A 20 -3.92 8.30 -7.96
N ASP A 21 -4.41 8.42 -9.19
CA ASP A 21 -4.16 7.47 -10.27
C ASP A 21 -2.83 7.83 -10.97
N PRO A 22 -1.76 7.05 -10.81
CA PRO A 22 -0.46 7.36 -11.40
C PRO A 22 -0.45 7.29 -12.93
N ARG A 23 -1.50 6.75 -13.56
CA ARG A 23 -1.66 6.73 -15.02
C ARG A 23 -2.24 8.03 -15.57
N GLN A 24 -2.82 8.87 -14.72
CA GLN A 24 -3.48 10.11 -15.09
C GLN A 24 -2.73 11.35 -14.61
N ALA A 25 -1.96 11.23 -13.55
CA ALA A 25 -1.21 12.35 -12.98
C ALA A 25 0.14 11.87 -12.40
N ASP A 26 1.12 12.76 -12.37
CA ASP A 26 2.39 12.53 -11.68
C ASP A 26 2.17 12.55 -10.16
N PRO A 27 2.36 11.41 -9.48
CA PRO A 27 2.14 11.33 -8.04
C PRO A 27 3.00 12.29 -7.23
N VAL A 28 4.24 12.53 -7.66
CA VAL A 28 5.16 13.43 -6.95
C VAL A 28 4.66 14.87 -7.02
N ALA A 29 4.29 15.32 -8.22
CA ALA A 29 3.76 16.66 -8.41
C ALA A 29 2.48 16.90 -7.60
N GLU A 30 1.55 15.92 -7.64
CA GLU A 30 0.28 16.03 -6.92
C GLU A 30 0.48 16.06 -5.40
N ILE A 31 1.29 15.15 -4.83
CA ILE A 31 1.55 15.12 -3.39
C ILE A 31 2.24 16.42 -2.94
N LEU A 32 3.20 16.91 -3.70
CA LEU A 32 3.86 18.18 -3.38
C LEU A 32 2.89 19.36 -3.46
N ARG A 33 1.96 19.35 -4.42
CA ARG A 33 0.91 20.38 -4.52
C ARG A 33 -0.01 20.34 -3.29
N GLU A 34 -0.52 19.17 -2.92
CA GLU A 34 -1.42 19.00 -1.76
C GLU A 34 -0.76 19.35 -0.42
N THR A 35 0.54 19.15 -0.31
CA THR A 35 1.32 19.45 0.90
C THR A 35 1.94 20.87 0.90
N GLY A 36 1.52 21.74 -0.01
CA GLY A 36 2.10 23.09 -0.13
C GLY A 36 3.60 23.07 -0.40
N ARG A 37 4.07 22.08 -1.16
CA ARG A 37 5.46 21.78 -1.52
C ARG A 37 6.37 21.40 -0.32
N ARG A 38 5.83 21.24 0.86
CA ARG A 38 6.57 20.77 2.04
C ARG A 38 6.99 19.30 1.89
N GLY A 39 6.12 18.49 1.35
CA GLY A 39 6.23 17.04 1.32
C GLY A 39 5.64 16.37 2.57
N VAL A 40 5.71 15.04 2.61
CA VAL A 40 5.13 14.22 3.68
C VAL A 40 6.17 13.83 4.73
N ASP A 41 5.76 13.69 5.99
CA ASP A 41 6.64 13.25 7.09
C ASP A 41 6.96 11.74 6.98
N LEU A 42 6.02 10.97 6.40
CA LEU A 42 6.15 9.53 6.21
C LEU A 42 5.64 9.14 4.82
N ALA A 43 6.50 8.50 4.04
CA ALA A 43 6.13 7.81 2.82
C ALA A 43 6.26 6.29 3.02
N VAL A 44 5.24 5.53 2.62
CA VAL A 44 5.25 4.06 2.70
C VAL A 44 5.16 3.50 1.28
N ASP A 45 6.21 2.81 0.84
CA ASP A 45 6.23 2.11 -0.45
C ASP A 45 5.82 0.65 -0.26
N CYS A 46 4.71 0.27 -0.92
CA CYS A 46 4.18 -1.09 -0.90
C CYS A 46 4.43 -1.85 -2.22
N ALA A 47 4.99 -1.20 -3.23
CA ALA A 47 5.18 -1.77 -4.56
C ALA A 47 6.62 -2.25 -4.80
N SER A 48 7.61 -1.61 -4.17
CA SER A 48 9.04 -1.93 -4.29
C SER A 48 9.55 -2.00 -5.74
N GLN A 49 9.07 -1.05 -6.56
CA GLN A 49 9.62 -0.79 -7.89
C GLN A 49 10.60 0.38 -7.81
N ASP A 50 11.53 0.48 -8.77
CA ASP A 50 12.52 1.56 -8.78
C ASP A 50 11.84 2.94 -8.78
N ASP A 51 10.81 3.10 -9.58
CA ASP A 51 10.06 4.35 -9.66
C ASP A 51 9.34 4.68 -8.34
N THR A 52 8.68 3.70 -7.70
CA THR A 52 7.91 3.95 -6.48
C THR A 52 8.81 4.24 -5.28
N VAL A 53 9.98 3.60 -5.20
CA VAL A 53 11.00 3.92 -4.19
C VAL A 53 11.50 5.35 -4.36
N ASN A 54 11.83 5.76 -5.60
CA ASN A 54 12.28 7.13 -5.89
C ASN A 54 11.16 8.16 -5.64
N GLN A 55 9.93 7.89 -6.06
CA GLN A 55 8.78 8.74 -5.77
C GLN A 55 8.59 8.95 -4.26
N SER A 56 8.72 7.88 -3.46
CA SER A 56 8.64 7.97 -2.00
C SER A 56 9.71 8.91 -1.40
N MET A 57 10.93 8.91 -1.95
CA MET A 57 11.97 9.85 -1.56
C MET A 57 11.66 11.29 -1.98
N TYR A 58 11.16 11.46 -3.21
CA TYR A 58 10.89 12.79 -3.74
C TYR A 58 9.75 13.50 -3.03
N VAL A 59 8.76 12.75 -2.55
CA VAL A 59 7.64 13.33 -1.80
C VAL A 59 7.93 13.54 -0.32
N ALA A 60 8.90 12.84 0.28
CA ALA A 60 9.24 13.02 1.67
C ALA A 60 9.81 14.43 1.94
N CYS A 61 9.44 15.04 3.06
CA CYS A 61 10.01 16.31 3.51
C CYS A 61 11.45 16.11 4.01
N PRO A 62 12.25 17.18 4.15
CA PRO A 62 13.54 17.08 4.82
C PRO A 62 13.43 16.47 6.24
N GLY A 63 14.27 15.50 6.57
CA GLY A 63 14.20 14.71 7.80
C GLY A 63 13.05 13.69 7.83
N GLY A 64 12.30 13.53 6.73
CA GLY A 64 11.20 12.59 6.62
C GLY A 64 11.62 11.13 6.58
N ARG A 65 10.64 10.24 6.71
CA ARG A 65 10.85 8.78 6.68
C ARG A 65 10.29 8.16 5.42
N VAL A 66 11.07 7.23 4.87
CA VAL A 66 10.63 6.34 3.79
C VAL A 66 10.65 4.91 4.32
N VAL A 67 9.51 4.23 4.27
CA VAL A 67 9.35 2.85 4.74
C VAL A 67 9.02 1.96 3.56
N ILE A 68 9.86 0.96 3.30
CA ILE A 68 9.66 -0.01 2.23
C ILE A 68 9.03 -1.26 2.82
N THR A 69 7.78 -1.54 2.45
CA THR A 69 7.02 -2.72 2.89
C THR A 69 6.77 -3.72 1.76
N GLY A 70 6.86 -3.26 0.52
CA GLY A 70 6.66 -4.09 -0.66
C GLY A 70 7.71 -5.20 -0.75
N VAL A 71 7.31 -6.31 -1.35
CA VAL A 71 8.19 -7.45 -1.65
C VAL A 71 8.35 -7.52 -3.16
N PRO A 72 9.57 -7.29 -3.70
CA PRO A 72 9.78 -7.42 -5.13
C PRO A 72 9.56 -8.88 -5.55
N GLN A 73 9.01 -9.10 -6.74
CA GLN A 73 8.70 -10.44 -7.24
C GLN A 73 9.97 -11.29 -7.47
N GLU A 74 11.07 -10.63 -7.80
CA GLU A 74 12.35 -11.27 -8.04
C GLU A 74 13.46 -10.58 -7.23
N ARG A 75 14.57 -11.30 -7.03
CA ARG A 75 15.77 -10.68 -6.47
C ARG A 75 16.31 -9.65 -7.46
N ARG A 76 16.19 -8.39 -7.12
CA ARG A 76 16.65 -7.28 -7.95
C ARG A 76 17.43 -6.26 -7.15
N LEU A 77 18.26 -5.52 -7.84
CA LEU A 77 18.85 -4.30 -7.34
C LEU A 77 17.95 -3.13 -7.71
N THR A 78 17.66 -2.28 -6.76
CA THR A 78 16.88 -1.06 -6.98
C THR A 78 17.82 0.13 -7.04
N ASN A 79 17.72 0.91 -8.12
CA ASN A 79 18.45 2.16 -8.26
C ASN A 79 17.65 3.29 -7.62
N PHE A 80 18.28 4.04 -6.73
CA PHE A 80 17.66 5.22 -6.14
C PHE A 80 18.60 6.42 -6.13
N ASP A 81 18.01 7.61 -6.13
CA ASP A 81 18.74 8.88 -6.11
C ASP A 81 19.34 9.15 -4.72
N PHE A 82 20.53 8.59 -4.50
CA PHE A 82 21.28 8.77 -3.24
C PHE A 82 21.59 10.23 -2.95
N HIS A 83 21.84 11.04 -3.98
CA HIS A 83 22.10 12.47 -3.79
C HIS A 83 20.92 13.19 -3.18
N HIS A 84 19.70 12.92 -3.69
CA HIS A 84 18.46 13.48 -3.18
C HIS A 84 18.17 13.02 -1.74
N MET A 85 18.31 11.71 -1.49
CA MET A 85 18.14 11.13 -0.16
C MET A 85 19.04 11.83 0.87
N ARG A 86 20.34 11.98 0.56
CA ARG A 86 21.31 12.64 1.44
C ARG A 86 20.99 14.11 1.68
N ARG A 87 20.60 14.84 0.63
CA ARG A 87 20.28 16.28 0.74
C ARG A 87 19.07 16.56 1.62
N LYS A 88 18.12 15.64 1.65
CA LYS A 88 16.92 15.72 2.51
C LYS A 88 17.11 15.05 3.88
N GLU A 89 18.26 14.44 4.14
CA GLU A 89 18.54 13.73 5.41
C GLU A 89 17.45 12.69 5.73
N LEU A 90 17.03 11.90 4.72
CA LEU A 90 15.94 10.97 4.85
C LEU A 90 16.32 9.75 5.70
N TYR A 91 15.36 9.29 6.50
CA TYR A 91 15.44 8.02 7.20
C TYR A 91 14.80 6.92 6.35
N PHE A 92 15.57 5.86 6.07
CA PHE A 92 15.11 4.69 5.35
C PHE A 92 14.92 3.51 6.30
N ALA A 93 13.77 2.85 6.20
CA ALA A 93 13.49 1.62 6.94
C ALA A 93 12.88 0.57 6.00
N SER A 94 13.36 -0.65 6.08
CA SER A 94 12.73 -1.79 5.42
C SER A 94 11.97 -2.65 6.43
N VAL A 95 10.84 -3.19 6.01
CA VAL A 95 10.01 -4.08 6.83
C VAL A 95 10.15 -5.50 6.32
N ARG A 96 10.39 -6.42 7.24
CA ARG A 96 10.34 -7.85 6.95
C ARG A 96 9.32 -8.53 7.84
N ARG A 97 8.23 -9.02 7.24
CA ARG A 97 7.14 -9.70 7.97
C ARG A 97 6.56 -8.83 9.08
N SER A 98 6.16 -9.42 10.20
CA SER A 98 5.46 -8.72 11.28
C SER A 98 6.36 -8.23 12.42
N ASN A 99 7.59 -8.72 12.53
CA ASN A 99 8.52 -8.37 13.60
C ASN A 99 7.84 -8.27 14.99
N HIS A 100 7.13 -9.34 15.39
CA HIS A 100 6.36 -9.44 16.64
C HIS A 100 5.23 -8.41 16.82
N LYS A 101 4.75 -7.79 15.73
CA LYS A 101 3.64 -6.81 15.76
C LYS A 101 2.24 -7.42 15.60
N GLY A 102 2.14 -8.76 15.53
CA GLY A 102 0.85 -9.44 15.32
C GLY A 102 -0.18 -9.10 16.40
N HIS A 103 0.22 -9.08 17.67
CA HIS A 103 -0.68 -8.71 18.76
C HIS A 103 -1.19 -7.27 18.63
N ALA A 104 -0.30 -6.31 18.41
CA ALA A 104 -0.68 -4.91 18.22
C ALA A 104 -1.59 -4.71 17.00
N ALA A 105 -1.37 -5.46 15.92
CA ALA A 105 -2.24 -5.42 14.75
C ALA A 105 -3.64 -5.97 15.03
N LEU A 106 -3.75 -7.04 15.83
CA LEU A 106 -5.04 -7.59 16.26
C LEU A 106 -5.82 -6.63 17.15
N GLU A 107 -5.15 -5.96 18.09
CA GLU A 107 -5.79 -4.93 18.92
C GLU A 107 -6.31 -3.76 18.07
N LEU A 108 -5.50 -3.27 17.15
CA LEU A 108 -5.92 -2.22 16.21
C LEU A 108 -7.12 -2.65 15.36
N LEU A 109 -7.10 -3.89 14.86
CA LEU A 109 -8.21 -4.44 14.08
C LEU A 109 -9.49 -4.54 14.92
N LYS A 110 -9.37 -4.94 16.18
CA LYS A 110 -10.50 -5.02 17.11
C LYS A 110 -11.09 -3.64 17.42
N GLU A 111 -10.24 -2.66 17.69
CA GLU A 111 -10.66 -1.28 17.99
C GLU A 111 -11.28 -0.56 16.80
N GLN A 112 -10.79 -0.83 15.59
CA GLN A 112 -11.18 -0.12 14.37
C GLN A 112 -11.77 -1.04 13.30
N SER A 113 -12.44 -2.12 13.69
CA SER A 113 -12.96 -3.14 12.76
C SER A 113 -13.83 -2.56 11.64
N ALA A 114 -14.70 -1.61 11.96
CA ALA A 114 -15.56 -0.94 10.98
C ALA A 114 -14.77 -0.24 9.89
N LYS A 115 -13.60 0.35 10.22
CA LYS A 115 -12.74 1.03 9.27
C LYS A 115 -12.09 0.06 8.26
N PHE A 116 -11.82 -1.18 8.69
CA PHE A 116 -11.19 -2.20 7.84
C PHE A 116 -12.19 -3.05 7.05
N THR A 117 -13.47 -3.00 7.41
CA THR A 117 -14.52 -3.77 6.75
C THR A 117 -14.57 -3.58 5.22
N PRO A 118 -14.39 -2.38 4.64
CA PRO A 118 -14.40 -2.21 3.19
C PRO A 118 -13.35 -3.02 2.41
N MET A 119 -12.28 -3.44 3.08
CA MET A 119 -11.26 -4.30 2.46
C MET A 119 -11.73 -5.74 2.27
N LEU A 120 -12.68 -6.21 3.09
CA LEU A 120 -13.19 -7.59 3.07
C LEU A 120 -14.28 -7.70 2.00
N THR A 121 -13.85 -7.78 0.74
CA THR A 121 -14.74 -7.68 -0.41
C THR A 121 -15.49 -8.98 -0.73
N HIS A 122 -14.88 -10.13 -0.42
CA HIS A 122 -15.43 -11.44 -0.79
C HIS A 122 -15.30 -12.44 0.36
N ARG A 123 -16.27 -13.37 0.39
CA ARG A 123 -16.26 -14.60 1.20
C ARG A 123 -16.50 -15.77 0.28
N MET A 124 -15.67 -16.79 0.36
CA MET A 124 -15.73 -17.96 -0.51
C MET A 124 -15.51 -19.24 0.28
N PRO A 125 -16.16 -20.36 -0.08
CA PRO A 125 -15.89 -21.65 0.51
C PRO A 125 -14.50 -22.17 0.13
N MET A 126 -13.96 -23.11 0.90
CA MET A 126 -12.66 -23.71 0.66
C MET A 126 -12.58 -24.36 -0.74
N SER A 127 -13.64 -24.95 -1.23
CA SER A 127 -13.73 -25.55 -2.57
C SER A 127 -13.42 -24.58 -3.70
N ARG A 128 -13.58 -23.27 -3.48
CA ARG A 128 -13.36 -22.21 -4.47
C ARG A 128 -12.05 -21.44 -4.28
N ILE A 129 -11.14 -21.92 -3.46
CA ILE A 129 -9.87 -21.24 -3.14
C ILE A 129 -9.03 -20.90 -4.37
N GLN A 130 -9.00 -21.79 -5.37
CA GLN A 130 -8.27 -21.55 -6.62
C GLN A 130 -8.84 -20.31 -7.35
N GLY A 131 -10.16 -20.22 -7.46
CA GLY A 131 -10.83 -19.07 -8.07
C GLY A 131 -10.59 -17.77 -7.31
N ALA A 132 -10.48 -17.82 -5.98
CA ALA A 132 -10.14 -16.66 -5.16
C ALA A 132 -8.74 -16.10 -5.50
N PHE A 133 -7.75 -16.97 -5.66
CA PHE A 133 -6.41 -16.55 -6.08
C PHE A 133 -6.40 -15.97 -7.50
N GLU A 134 -7.08 -16.61 -8.44
CA GLU A 134 -7.17 -16.13 -9.83
C GLU A 134 -7.84 -14.76 -9.91
N MET A 135 -8.94 -14.55 -9.21
CA MET A 135 -9.63 -13.26 -9.09
C MET A 135 -8.72 -12.16 -8.56
N LEU A 136 -7.96 -12.44 -7.48
CA LEU A 136 -7.02 -11.47 -6.90
C LEU A 136 -5.85 -11.15 -7.84
N MET A 137 -5.33 -12.17 -8.56
CA MET A 137 -4.22 -11.98 -9.50
C MET A 137 -4.63 -11.16 -10.74
N ARG A 138 -5.88 -11.29 -11.18
CA ARG A 138 -6.40 -10.58 -12.37
C ARG A 138 -7.04 -9.25 -12.03
N PHE A 139 -7.13 -8.88 -10.75
CA PHE A 139 -7.84 -7.69 -10.28
C PHE A 139 -9.32 -7.64 -10.71
N GLU A 140 -9.96 -8.80 -10.74
CA GLU A 140 -11.36 -8.96 -11.17
C GLU A 140 -12.34 -8.72 -10.03
N ASP A 141 -13.59 -8.45 -10.37
CA ASP A 141 -14.76 -8.34 -9.49
C ASP A 141 -14.57 -7.41 -8.26
N GLY A 142 -13.67 -6.46 -8.35
CA GLY A 142 -13.38 -5.57 -7.22
C GLY A 142 -12.67 -6.24 -6.02
N ALA A 143 -12.09 -7.41 -6.21
CA ALA A 143 -11.48 -8.20 -5.14
C ALA A 143 -10.27 -7.50 -4.52
N CYS A 144 -10.39 -7.13 -3.24
CA CYS A 144 -9.30 -6.58 -2.43
C CYS A 144 -8.79 -7.60 -1.42
N LYS A 145 -9.67 -8.14 -0.59
CA LYS A 145 -9.38 -9.17 0.38
C LYS A 145 -10.47 -10.24 0.31
N VAL A 146 -10.08 -11.48 0.06
CA VAL A 146 -11.02 -12.63 0.03
C VAL A 146 -10.82 -13.45 1.30
N VAL A 147 -11.92 -13.68 2.02
CA VAL A 147 -11.95 -14.57 3.18
C VAL A 147 -12.39 -15.95 2.73
N ILE A 148 -11.64 -16.97 3.06
CA ILE A 148 -12.01 -18.36 2.81
C ILE A 148 -12.67 -18.92 4.07
N GLU A 149 -13.87 -19.44 3.91
CA GLU A 149 -14.69 -20.05 4.96
C GLU A 149 -14.67 -21.57 4.79
N PRO A 150 -13.91 -22.31 5.61
CA PRO A 150 -13.71 -23.75 5.41
C PRO A 150 -14.99 -24.60 5.56
N GLU A 151 -15.96 -24.09 6.32
CA GLU A 151 -17.22 -24.81 6.67
C GLU A 151 -18.38 -24.50 5.72
N GLN A 152 -18.21 -23.55 4.78
CA GLN A 152 -19.21 -23.31 3.76
C GLN A 152 -19.23 -24.45 2.74
N ASN A 153 -20.28 -25.25 2.79
CA ASN A 153 -20.62 -26.16 1.69
C ASN A 153 -21.27 -25.34 0.57
N ASP A 154 -20.95 -25.69 -0.66
CA ASP A 154 -21.54 -25.11 -1.88
C ASP A 154 -23.06 -25.28 -1.94
#